data_2ea49dfd972feb18605d7aee55b3b95d
#
_entry.id   2ea49dfd972feb18605d7aee55b3b95d
#
_cell.length_a   1.000
_cell.length_b   1.000
_cell.length_c   1.000
_cell.angle_alpha   90.00
_cell.angle_beta   90.00
_cell.angle_gamma   90.00
#
_symmetry.space_group_name_H-M   'P 1'
#
loop_
_entity.id
_entity.type
_entity.pdbx_description
1 polymer ?
#
loop_
_entity_poly.entity_id
_entity_poly.type
_entity_poly.pdbx_seq_one_letter_code
_entity_poly.pdbx_strand_id
1 'polypeptide(L)'
;MIVQHMYQNPASQIAAAGGDPSQLDPKKVQEEFDDFYEEVYDELAGYGEIEELNVCENLGDHMVGNVYCKFADEEHSDAALKALFGRFYAGRPLVCEFSPVTDFREARCRQYDEAVCTRGGYCNFMHIRTPSRSLRKDLEKRYKKKWRKAREKRERQERGESVSSSDDGKGSRSRSRSRSRSRSPRSKMF
;
A
#
# COMPACT_ATOMS: atom_id res chain seq x y z
N MET A 1 3.37 -0.90 -11.41
CA MET A 1 4.60 -0.18 -11.01
C MET A 1 5.24 -0.80 -9.79
N ILE A 2 6.52 -0.53 -9.57
CA ILE A 2 7.28 -0.90 -8.36
C ILE A 2 7.84 0.38 -7.73
N VAL A 3 7.80 0.46 -6.39
CA VAL A 3 8.55 1.44 -5.59
C VAL A 3 9.60 0.67 -4.82
N GLN A 4 10.87 0.92 -5.14
CA GLN A 4 12.00 0.15 -4.61
C GLN A 4 12.31 0.55 -3.18
N HIS A 5 12.60 -0.44 -2.32
CA HIS A 5 13.13 -0.29 -0.96
C HIS A 5 12.32 0.66 -0.05
N MET A 6 11.01 0.78 -0.29
CA MET A 6 10.17 1.71 0.46
C MET A 6 9.88 1.21 1.88
N TYR A 7 9.53 -0.08 2.02
CA TYR A 7 9.25 -0.68 3.33
C TYR A 7 10.52 -1.02 4.07
N GLN A 8 10.62 -0.56 5.30
CA GLN A 8 11.72 -0.90 6.20
C GLN A 8 11.26 -1.98 7.18
N ASN A 9 11.68 -3.23 6.93
CA ASN A 9 11.36 -4.33 7.83
C ASN A 9 12.10 -4.14 9.17
N PRO A 10 11.39 -3.99 10.32
CA PRO A 10 12.02 -3.79 11.61
C PRO A 10 12.98 -4.93 12.00
N ALA A 11 12.64 -6.17 11.63
CA ALA A 11 13.49 -7.32 11.92
C ALA A 11 14.83 -7.24 11.19
N SER A 12 14.84 -6.80 9.91
CA SER A 12 16.08 -6.63 9.17
C SER A 12 16.91 -5.45 9.69
N GLN A 13 16.30 -4.39 10.15
CA GLN A 13 17.01 -3.26 10.75
C GLN A 13 17.71 -3.63 12.06
N ILE A 14 17.02 -4.38 12.93
CA ILE A 14 17.62 -4.86 14.18
C ILE A 14 18.75 -5.83 13.91
N ALA A 15 18.57 -6.77 12.97
CA ALA A 15 19.63 -7.70 12.59
C ALA A 15 20.87 -6.98 12.02
N ALA A 16 20.65 -5.94 11.19
CA ALA A 16 21.74 -5.12 10.66
C ALA A 16 22.49 -4.32 11.75
N ALA A 17 21.78 -3.93 12.82
CA ALA A 17 22.36 -3.28 13.99
C ALA A 17 23.02 -4.24 14.99
N GLY A 18 23.05 -5.55 14.69
CA GLY A 18 23.62 -6.59 15.55
C GLY A 18 22.72 -6.98 16.73
N GLY A 19 21.46 -6.59 16.71
CA GLY A 19 20.44 -6.96 17.70
C GLY A 19 19.76 -8.28 17.37
N ASP A 20 18.92 -8.75 18.30
CA ASP A 20 18.15 -9.98 18.16
C ASP A 20 16.71 -9.67 17.71
N PRO A 21 16.32 -10.02 16.46
CA PRO A 21 14.99 -9.79 15.96
C PRO A 21 13.88 -10.54 16.71
N SER A 22 14.24 -11.60 17.47
CA SER A 22 13.26 -12.40 18.23
C SER A 22 12.67 -11.64 19.43
N GLN A 23 13.28 -10.52 19.83
CA GLN A 23 12.78 -9.65 20.90
C GLN A 23 11.66 -8.70 20.45
N LEU A 24 11.39 -8.64 19.16
CA LEU A 24 10.30 -7.82 18.62
C LEU A 24 8.94 -8.37 19.06
N ASP A 25 8.08 -7.49 19.55
CA ASP A 25 6.67 -7.82 19.77
C ASP A 25 5.94 -7.96 18.42
N PRO A 26 5.46 -9.18 18.07
CA PRO A 26 4.80 -9.39 16.77
C PRO A 26 3.58 -8.49 16.55
N LYS A 27 2.90 -8.09 17.65
CA LYS A 27 1.73 -7.20 17.55
C LYS A 27 2.13 -5.79 17.17
N LYS A 28 3.20 -5.26 17.76
CA LYS A 28 3.72 -3.93 17.41
C LYS A 28 4.22 -3.89 15.98
N VAL A 29 4.94 -4.93 15.55
CA VAL A 29 5.42 -5.05 14.17
C VAL A 29 4.26 -5.10 13.17
N GLN A 30 3.14 -5.74 13.53
CA GLN A 30 1.95 -5.76 12.69
C GLN A 30 1.23 -4.40 12.70
N GLU A 31 1.14 -3.71 13.84
CA GLU A 31 0.53 -2.39 13.93
C GLU A 31 1.33 -1.35 13.11
N GLU A 32 2.67 -1.37 13.21
CA GLU A 32 3.55 -0.51 12.42
C GLU A 32 3.45 -0.80 10.92
N PHE A 33 3.33 -2.07 10.55
CA PHE A 33 3.10 -2.46 9.16
C PHE A 33 1.74 -2.02 8.65
N ASP A 34 0.69 -2.15 9.46
CA ASP A 34 -0.65 -1.72 9.10
C ASP A 34 -0.70 -0.19 8.90
N ASP A 35 -0.04 0.59 9.75
CA ASP A 35 0.08 2.04 9.59
C ASP A 35 0.82 2.41 8.29
N PHE A 36 1.94 1.73 8.00
CA PHE A 36 2.67 1.89 6.73
C PHE A 36 1.81 1.55 5.52
N TYR A 37 1.13 0.39 5.57
CA TYR A 37 0.29 -0.08 4.46
C TYR A 37 -0.87 0.87 4.18
N GLU A 38 -1.54 1.39 5.22
CA GLU A 38 -2.62 2.36 5.08
C GLU A 38 -2.11 3.66 4.44
N GLU A 39 -0.97 4.20 4.89
CA GLU A 39 -0.37 5.43 4.36
C GLU A 39 -0.03 5.29 2.88
N VAL A 40 0.63 4.19 2.50
CA VAL A 40 1.01 3.93 1.10
C VAL A 40 -0.21 3.70 0.22
N TYR A 41 -1.19 2.96 0.73
CA TYR A 41 -2.43 2.71 0.00
C TYR A 41 -3.21 4.00 -0.26
N ASP A 42 -3.35 4.87 0.76
CA ASP A 42 -4.06 6.15 0.66
C ASP A 42 -3.38 7.08 -0.35
N GLU A 43 -2.03 7.14 -0.36
CA GLU A 43 -1.28 7.93 -1.33
C GLU A 43 -1.47 7.40 -2.76
N LEU A 44 -1.24 6.11 -2.98
CA LEU A 44 -1.37 5.50 -4.31
C LEU A 44 -2.81 5.54 -4.83
N ALA A 45 -3.81 5.35 -3.97
CA ALA A 45 -5.22 5.45 -4.31
C ALA A 45 -5.67 6.89 -4.67
N GLY A 46 -4.82 7.88 -4.41
CA GLY A 46 -4.97 9.25 -4.90
C GLY A 46 -4.84 9.37 -6.42
N TYR A 47 -4.00 8.54 -7.03
CA TYR A 47 -3.73 8.54 -8.47
C TYR A 47 -4.73 7.71 -9.27
N GLY A 48 -5.28 6.64 -8.69
CA GLY A 48 -6.24 5.81 -9.39
C GLY A 48 -6.72 4.59 -8.61
N GLU A 49 -7.52 3.77 -9.29
CA GLU A 49 -8.04 2.51 -8.75
C GLU A 49 -6.91 1.48 -8.66
N ILE A 50 -6.66 0.97 -7.45
CA ILE A 50 -5.68 -0.07 -7.17
C ILE A 50 -6.37 -1.42 -7.27
N GLU A 51 -5.85 -2.32 -8.13
CA GLU A 51 -6.27 -3.71 -8.19
C GLU A 51 -5.54 -4.55 -7.13
N GLU A 52 -4.22 -4.33 -7.02
CA GLU A 52 -3.38 -5.12 -6.12
C GLU A 52 -2.23 -4.28 -5.56
N LEU A 53 -1.99 -4.38 -4.26
CA LEU A 53 -0.87 -3.77 -3.57
C LEU A 53 -0.14 -4.83 -2.74
N ASN A 54 1.11 -5.10 -3.08
CA ASN A 54 1.94 -6.12 -2.46
C ASN A 54 3.21 -5.49 -1.88
N VAL A 55 3.48 -5.77 -0.62
CA VAL A 55 4.70 -5.31 0.08
C VAL A 55 5.59 -6.51 0.34
N CYS A 56 6.83 -6.48 -0.15
CA CYS A 56 7.79 -7.55 0.01
C CYS A 56 8.49 -7.50 1.38
N GLU A 57 8.52 -8.66 2.03
CA GLU A 57 9.24 -8.90 3.29
C GLU A 57 10.59 -9.60 3.07
N ASN A 58 10.97 -9.82 1.81
CA ASN A 58 12.25 -10.41 1.46
C ASN A 58 13.43 -9.59 2.00
N LEU A 59 14.57 -10.26 2.22
CA LEU A 59 15.82 -9.65 2.69
C LEU A 59 16.87 -9.53 1.57
N GLY A 60 16.66 -10.19 0.44
CA GLY A 60 17.57 -10.11 -0.73
C GLY A 60 17.49 -8.71 -1.36
N ASP A 61 18.66 -8.15 -1.73
CA ASP A 61 18.82 -6.76 -2.19
C ASP A 61 17.87 -6.36 -3.33
N HIS A 62 17.54 -7.30 -4.22
CA HIS A 62 16.66 -7.04 -5.37
C HIS A 62 15.17 -6.96 -5.03
N MET A 63 14.76 -7.39 -3.82
CA MET A 63 13.34 -7.38 -3.43
C MET A 63 13.08 -6.77 -2.05
N VAL A 64 14.13 -6.48 -1.27
CA VAL A 64 13.97 -5.99 0.10
C VAL A 64 13.12 -4.71 0.13
N GLY A 65 11.99 -4.79 0.82
CA GLY A 65 11.11 -3.64 1.04
C GLY A 65 10.46 -3.05 -0.21
N ASN A 66 10.46 -3.76 -1.33
CA ASN A 66 9.79 -3.32 -2.54
C ASN A 66 8.27 -3.33 -2.36
N VAL A 67 7.63 -2.30 -2.89
CA VAL A 67 6.17 -2.17 -2.95
C VAL A 67 5.73 -2.28 -4.41
N TYR A 68 4.93 -3.29 -4.71
CA TYR A 68 4.37 -3.52 -6.03
C TYR A 68 2.91 -3.09 -6.06
N CYS A 69 2.57 -2.18 -6.96
CA CYS A 69 1.21 -1.71 -7.14
C CYS A 69 0.73 -1.96 -8.56
N LYS A 70 -0.43 -2.61 -8.68
CA LYS A 70 -1.15 -2.79 -9.93
C LYS A 70 -2.36 -1.87 -9.91
N PHE A 71 -2.42 -0.95 -10.87
CA PHE A 71 -3.58 -0.10 -11.12
C PHE A 71 -4.51 -0.74 -12.14
N ALA A 72 -5.78 -0.35 -12.11
CA ALA A 72 -6.76 -0.77 -13.10
C ALA A 72 -6.46 -0.20 -14.50
N ASP A 73 -5.94 1.04 -14.55
CA ASP A 73 -5.59 1.74 -15.78
C ASP A 73 -4.08 2.05 -15.81
N GLU A 74 -3.44 1.92 -16.97
CA GLU A 74 -2.02 2.23 -17.15
C GLU A 74 -1.71 3.72 -16.94
N GLU A 75 -2.63 4.60 -17.33
CA GLU A 75 -2.52 6.06 -17.14
C GLU A 75 -2.36 6.43 -15.66
N HIS A 76 -3.04 5.72 -14.77
CA HIS A 76 -2.92 5.91 -13.32
C HIS A 76 -1.53 5.48 -12.81
N SER A 77 -0.99 4.40 -13.38
CA SER A 77 0.36 3.92 -13.05
C SER A 77 1.42 4.92 -13.50
N ASP A 78 1.29 5.51 -14.68
CA ASP A 78 2.20 6.52 -15.21
C ASP A 78 2.13 7.82 -14.39
N ALA A 79 0.92 8.26 -14.04
CA ALA A 79 0.72 9.43 -13.20
C ALA A 79 1.35 9.25 -11.80
N ALA A 80 1.15 8.08 -11.18
CA ALA A 80 1.74 7.75 -9.89
C ALA A 80 3.28 7.72 -9.96
N LEU A 81 3.83 7.08 -11.00
CA LEU A 81 5.27 6.99 -11.21
C LEU A 81 5.91 8.36 -11.34
N LYS A 82 5.36 9.24 -12.20
CA LYS A 82 5.86 10.61 -12.40
C LYS A 82 5.77 11.46 -11.13
N ALA A 83 4.71 11.26 -10.34
CA ALA A 83 4.50 12.04 -9.13
C ALA A 83 5.37 11.57 -7.95
N LEU A 84 5.69 10.29 -7.86
CA LEU A 84 6.44 9.71 -6.75
C LEU A 84 7.94 9.64 -6.98
N PHE A 85 8.37 9.54 -8.25
CA PHE A 85 9.79 9.44 -8.57
C PHE A 85 10.59 10.63 -8.04
N GLY A 86 11.62 10.36 -7.25
CA GLY A 86 12.47 11.38 -6.64
C GLY A 86 11.86 12.10 -5.43
N ARG A 87 10.62 11.83 -5.04
CA ARG A 87 10.08 12.31 -3.75
C ARG A 87 10.79 11.62 -2.60
N PHE A 88 10.76 12.26 -1.44
CA PHE A 88 11.37 11.71 -0.23
C PHE A 88 10.30 11.01 0.63
N TYR A 89 10.62 9.80 1.08
CA TYR A 89 9.87 9.08 2.08
C TYR A 89 10.81 8.60 3.19
N ALA A 90 10.50 8.89 4.44
CA ALA A 90 11.35 8.56 5.58
C ALA A 90 12.84 9.00 5.40
N GLY A 91 13.07 10.18 4.77
CA GLY A 91 14.40 10.74 4.53
C GLY A 91 15.17 10.12 3.35
N ARG A 92 14.56 9.23 2.56
CA ARG A 92 15.17 8.59 1.39
C ARG A 92 14.40 8.93 0.12
N PRO A 93 15.10 9.16 -1.01
CA PRO A 93 14.42 9.37 -2.28
C PRO A 93 13.75 8.08 -2.74
N LEU A 94 12.51 8.21 -3.23
CA LEU A 94 11.78 7.11 -3.83
C LEU A 94 12.29 6.84 -5.24
N VAL A 95 12.55 5.57 -5.53
CA VAL A 95 12.86 5.08 -6.87
C VAL A 95 11.66 4.27 -7.36
N CYS A 96 11.02 4.79 -8.41
CA CYS A 96 9.82 4.17 -8.99
C CYS A 96 10.11 3.76 -10.44
N GLU A 97 9.64 2.59 -10.83
CA GLU A 97 9.76 2.08 -12.21
C GLU A 97 8.55 1.21 -12.57
N PHE A 98 8.38 0.94 -13.86
CA PHE A 98 7.41 -0.06 -14.28
C PHE A 98 7.93 -1.47 -13.99
N SER A 99 7.07 -2.29 -13.40
CA SER A 99 7.40 -3.68 -13.11
C SER A 99 7.29 -4.52 -14.38
N PRO A 100 8.30 -5.35 -14.68
CA PRO A 100 8.21 -6.32 -15.78
C PRO A 100 7.23 -7.47 -15.46
N VAL A 101 6.84 -7.61 -14.20
CA VAL A 101 5.91 -8.65 -13.74
C VAL A 101 4.48 -8.19 -14.01
N THR A 102 3.76 -8.95 -14.83
CA THR A 102 2.36 -8.69 -15.19
C THR A 102 1.37 -9.41 -14.27
N ASP A 103 1.73 -10.59 -13.78
CA ASP A 103 0.93 -11.38 -12.81
C ASP A 103 1.72 -11.63 -11.53
N PHE A 104 1.33 -10.94 -10.46
CA PHE A 104 1.98 -11.10 -9.16
C PHE A 104 1.74 -12.47 -8.52
N ARG A 105 0.71 -13.22 -8.93
CA ARG A 105 0.45 -14.57 -8.42
C ARG A 105 1.55 -15.55 -8.78
N GLU A 106 2.13 -15.39 -9.98
CA GLU A 106 3.24 -16.22 -10.44
C GLU A 106 4.56 -15.86 -9.73
N ALA A 107 4.70 -14.58 -9.35
CA ALA A 107 5.88 -14.09 -8.63
C ALA A 107 5.87 -14.41 -7.14
N ARG A 108 4.71 -14.78 -6.56
CA ARG A 108 4.59 -15.12 -5.13
C ARG A 108 5.21 -16.45 -4.80
N CYS A 109 5.82 -16.54 -3.63
CA CYS A 109 6.33 -17.79 -3.09
C CYS A 109 5.20 -18.61 -2.45
N ARG A 110 4.73 -19.66 -3.12
CA ARG A 110 3.70 -20.56 -2.57
C ARG A 110 4.15 -21.21 -1.26
N GLN A 111 5.41 -21.59 -1.17
CA GLN A 111 5.97 -22.18 0.05
C GLN A 111 5.95 -21.21 1.24
N TYR A 112 6.09 -19.90 0.97
CA TYR A 112 5.98 -18.90 2.02
C TYR A 112 4.54 -18.72 2.48
N ASP A 113 3.58 -18.70 1.55
CA ASP A 113 2.14 -18.62 1.86
C ASP A 113 1.68 -19.85 2.70
N GLU A 114 2.31 -21.02 2.51
CA GLU A 114 2.08 -22.26 3.25
C GLU A 114 2.98 -22.37 4.51
N ALA A 115 3.76 -21.36 4.85
CA ALA A 115 4.71 -21.31 5.97
C ALA A 115 5.80 -22.41 5.95
N VAL A 116 6.15 -22.94 4.77
CA VAL A 116 7.15 -24.01 4.59
C VAL A 116 8.37 -23.60 3.76
N CYS A 117 8.55 -22.30 3.46
CA CYS A 117 9.67 -21.82 2.67
C CYS A 117 10.98 -21.96 3.46
N THR A 118 11.88 -22.84 2.99
CA THR A 118 13.19 -23.08 3.60
C THR A 118 14.25 -22.08 3.20
N ARG A 119 14.01 -21.24 2.18
CA ARG A 119 14.95 -20.22 1.69
C ARG A 119 14.95 -18.95 2.54
N GLY A 120 13.97 -18.82 3.45
CA GLY A 120 13.83 -17.65 4.31
C GLY A 120 13.71 -16.35 3.50
N GLY A 121 14.20 -15.25 4.04
CA GLY A 121 14.16 -13.93 3.39
C GLY A 121 14.98 -13.79 2.11
N TYR A 122 15.85 -14.73 1.78
CA TYR A 122 16.67 -14.73 0.56
C TYR A 122 16.06 -15.53 -0.60
N CYS A 123 14.75 -15.79 -0.51
CA CYS A 123 14.01 -16.44 -1.59
C CYS A 123 13.90 -15.49 -2.80
N ASN A 124 14.04 -16.06 -4.02
CA ASN A 124 13.88 -15.31 -5.27
C ASN A 124 12.41 -15.06 -5.65
N PHE A 125 11.46 -15.64 -4.92
CA PHE A 125 10.03 -15.37 -5.08
C PHE A 125 9.58 -14.40 -3.98
N MET A 126 8.53 -13.63 -4.28
CA MET A 126 8.00 -12.62 -3.37
C MET A 126 7.43 -13.25 -2.10
N HIS A 127 7.97 -12.87 -0.94
CA HIS A 127 7.36 -13.09 0.36
C HIS A 127 6.53 -11.86 0.67
N ILE A 128 5.21 -11.96 0.55
CA ILE A 128 4.32 -10.83 0.70
C ILE A 128 3.85 -10.73 2.14
N ARG A 129 4.09 -9.58 2.76
CA ARG A 129 3.50 -9.26 4.06
C ARG A 129 2.08 -8.74 3.87
N THR A 130 1.13 -9.31 4.58
CA THR A 130 -0.28 -8.95 4.48
C THR A 130 -0.70 -8.03 5.63
N PRO A 131 -1.48 -6.97 5.35
CA PRO A 131 -2.06 -6.14 6.40
C PRO A 131 -3.11 -6.92 7.18
N SER A 132 -3.48 -6.41 8.35
CA SER A 132 -4.55 -6.99 9.15
C SER A 132 -5.85 -7.06 8.35
N ARG A 133 -6.62 -8.11 8.61
CA ARG A 133 -7.89 -8.35 7.90
C ARG A 133 -8.90 -7.22 8.08
N SER A 134 -8.86 -6.53 9.22
CA SER A 134 -9.70 -5.36 9.51
C SER A 134 -9.33 -4.20 8.60
N LEU A 135 -8.04 -3.83 8.55
CA LEU A 135 -7.55 -2.73 7.72
C LEU A 135 -7.85 -2.96 6.24
N ARG A 136 -7.54 -4.18 5.75
CA ARG A 136 -7.81 -4.53 4.36
C ARG A 136 -9.28 -4.33 3.98
N LYS A 137 -10.22 -4.81 4.81
CA LYS A 137 -11.65 -4.63 4.56
C LYS A 137 -12.09 -3.16 4.60
N ASP A 138 -11.50 -2.36 5.51
CA ASP A 138 -11.82 -0.97 5.64
C ASP A 138 -11.32 -0.17 4.42
N LEU A 139 -10.12 -0.44 3.93
CA LEU A 139 -9.57 0.16 2.70
C LEU A 139 -10.41 -0.22 1.47
N GLU A 140 -10.67 -1.52 1.27
CA GLU A 140 -11.51 -1.99 0.17
C GLU A 140 -12.89 -1.29 0.17
N LYS A 141 -13.55 -1.19 1.33
CA LYS A 141 -14.84 -0.53 1.47
C LYS A 141 -14.77 0.97 1.19
N ARG A 142 -13.72 1.65 1.70
CA ARG A 142 -13.50 3.09 1.54
C ARG A 142 -13.33 3.46 0.07
N TYR A 143 -12.45 2.75 -0.62
CA TYR A 143 -12.06 3.08 -1.99
C TYR A 143 -12.99 2.52 -3.06
N LYS A 144 -13.59 1.34 -2.89
CA LYS A 144 -14.56 0.77 -3.82
C LYS A 144 -15.71 1.73 -4.14
N LYS A 145 -16.22 2.44 -3.12
CA LYS A 145 -17.27 3.45 -3.33
C LYS A 145 -16.74 4.67 -4.10
N LYS A 146 -15.51 5.12 -3.79
CA LYS A 146 -14.86 6.25 -4.48
C LYS A 146 -14.67 5.93 -5.96
N TRP A 147 -14.09 4.79 -6.28
CA TRP A 147 -13.78 4.39 -7.66
C TRP A 147 -15.03 4.09 -8.48
N ARG A 148 -16.06 3.47 -7.88
CA ARG A 148 -17.33 3.29 -8.56
C ARG A 148 -17.92 4.62 -9.01
N LYS A 149 -17.97 5.62 -8.13
CA LYS A 149 -18.46 6.96 -8.48
C LYS A 149 -17.61 7.62 -9.57
N ALA A 150 -16.30 7.43 -9.53
CA ALA A 150 -15.39 7.97 -10.54
C ALA A 150 -15.65 7.35 -11.92
N ARG A 151 -15.81 6.01 -11.99
CA ARG A 151 -16.17 5.30 -13.23
C ARG A 151 -17.52 5.76 -13.77
N GLU A 152 -18.55 5.79 -12.94
CA GLU A 152 -19.88 6.27 -13.34
C GLU A 152 -19.85 7.71 -13.89
N LYS A 153 -18.98 8.57 -13.31
CA LYS A 153 -18.78 9.94 -13.78
C LYS A 153 -18.08 9.98 -15.15
N ARG A 154 -17.03 9.18 -15.36
CA ARG A 154 -16.34 9.06 -16.65
C ARG A 154 -17.30 8.59 -17.74
N GLU A 155 -18.03 7.50 -17.49
CA GLU A 155 -19.02 6.95 -18.44
C GLU A 155 -20.11 7.94 -18.82
N ARG A 156 -20.56 8.80 -17.89
CA ARG A 156 -21.51 9.88 -18.17
C ARG A 156 -20.89 10.95 -19.08
N GLN A 157 -19.64 11.33 -18.81
CA GLN A 157 -18.92 12.32 -19.63
C GLN A 157 -18.70 11.80 -21.05
N GLU A 158 -18.32 10.54 -21.21
CA GLU A 158 -18.15 9.91 -22.52
C GLU A 158 -19.46 9.81 -23.31
N ARG A 159 -20.60 9.66 -22.64
CA ARG A 159 -21.94 9.69 -23.24
C ARG A 159 -22.46 11.09 -23.55
N GLY A 160 -21.69 12.15 -23.24
CA GLY A 160 -22.10 13.53 -23.50
C GLY A 160 -23.20 14.05 -22.57
N GLU A 161 -23.46 13.36 -21.45
CA GLU A 161 -24.42 13.83 -20.45
C GLU A 161 -23.78 14.93 -19.60
N SER A 162 -24.37 16.16 -19.61
CA SER A 162 -23.90 17.27 -18.79
C SER A 162 -23.98 16.90 -17.30
N VAL A 163 -22.85 16.92 -16.61
CA VAL A 163 -22.79 16.72 -15.16
C VAL A 163 -23.29 18.00 -14.49
N SER A 164 -24.58 18.06 -14.13
CA SER A 164 -25.06 19.11 -13.26
C SER A 164 -24.45 18.96 -11.88
N SER A 165 -23.64 19.93 -11.48
CA SER A 165 -23.04 20.06 -10.16
C SER A 165 -24.12 20.42 -9.14
N SER A 166 -24.82 19.41 -8.61
CA SER A 166 -25.75 19.60 -7.50
C SER A 166 -25.79 18.31 -6.66
N ASP A 167 -24.87 18.16 -5.76
CA ASP A 167 -25.11 17.53 -4.46
C ASP A 167 -23.93 17.68 -3.49
N ASP A 168 -23.64 18.91 -3.09
CA ASP A 168 -22.91 19.19 -1.85
C ASP A 168 -23.85 19.90 -0.89
N GLY A 169 -24.63 19.15 -0.15
CA GLY A 169 -25.43 19.75 0.89
C GLY A 169 -26.53 18.90 1.45
N LYS A 170 -26.23 17.86 2.21
CA LYS A 170 -27.13 17.44 3.31
C LYS A 170 -26.40 16.60 4.36
N GLY A 171 -26.08 17.27 5.49
CA GLY A 171 -26.48 16.80 6.81
C GLY A 171 -25.75 15.55 7.33
N SER A 172 -24.49 15.67 7.71
CA SER A 172 -23.87 14.75 8.67
C SER A 172 -24.50 15.00 10.05
N ARG A 173 -25.48 14.18 10.45
CA ARG A 173 -25.82 14.01 11.86
C ARG A 173 -24.73 13.20 12.53
N SER A 174 -23.83 13.89 13.18
CA SER A 174 -22.82 13.34 14.07
C SER A 174 -23.49 12.55 15.20
N ARG A 175 -23.31 11.25 15.22
CA ARG A 175 -23.39 10.47 16.45
C ARG A 175 -21.97 10.31 16.97
N SER A 176 -21.57 11.22 17.87
CA SER A 176 -20.37 11.13 18.68
C SER A 176 -20.40 9.84 19.49
N ARG A 177 -19.57 8.88 19.17
CA ARG A 177 -19.07 7.88 20.09
C ARG A 177 -17.62 8.21 20.36
N SER A 178 -17.38 8.88 21.47
CA SER A 178 -16.09 9.12 22.05
C SER A 178 -15.36 7.79 22.32
N ARG A 179 -14.36 7.49 21.51
CA ARG A 179 -13.26 6.60 21.90
C ARG A 179 -12.02 7.45 21.88
N SER A 180 -11.63 7.91 23.06
CA SER A 180 -10.35 8.55 23.32
C SER A 180 -9.23 7.54 23.09
N ARG A 181 -8.61 7.58 21.91
CA ARG A 181 -7.25 7.10 21.69
C ARG A 181 -6.42 8.34 21.40
N SER A 182 -5.57 8.72 22.34
CA SER A 182 -4.54 9.73 22.17
C SER A 182 -3.53 9.21 21.13
N ARG A 183 -3.74 9.56 19.85
CA ARG A 183 -2.72 9.42 18.82
C ARG A 183 -1.95 10.74 18.75
N SER A 184 -0.67 10.72 19.03
CA SER A 184 0.23 11.81 18.70
C SER A 184 0.15 12.11 17.21
N PRO A 185 0.16 13.39 16.77
CA PRO A 185 0.13 13.71 15.35
C PRO A 185 1.45 13.24 14.69
N ARG A 186 1.37 12.17 13.92
CA ARG A 186 2.46 11.74 13.04
C ARG A 186 2.47 12.70 11.85
N SER A 187 3.57 13.41 11.64
CA SER A 187 3.83 14.16 10.41
C SER A 187 3.67 13.24 9.21
N LYS A 188 2.83 13.63 8.26
CA LYS A 188 2.77 12.93 6.96
C LYS A 188 4.16 12.98 6.33
N MET A 189 4.69 11.82 5.96
CA MET A 189 6.05 11.68 5.44
C MET A 189 6.15 11.88 3.91
N PHE A 190 5.04 12.24 3.25
CA PHE A 190 5.03 12.60 1.82
C PHE A 190 5.05 14.12 1.61
#